data_26337dbef8d85389362995d9ea878f2e
#
_entry.id   26337dbef8d85389362995d9ea878f2e
#
_cell.length_a   1.000
_cell.length_b   1.000
_cell.length_c   1.000
_cell.angle_alpha   90.00
_cell.angle_beta   90.00
_cell.angle_gamma   90.00
#
_symmetry.space_group_name_H-M   'P 1'
#
loop_
_entity.id
_entity.type
_entity.pdbx_description
1 polymer ?
#
loop_
_entity_poly.entity_id
_entity_poly.type
_entity_poly.pdbx_seq_one_letter_code
_entity_poly.pdbx_strand_id
1 'polypeptide(L)'
;MSPQRQKIVIPIETPAEQFIEEWKEMGKTERKLLYDMPEYYTENDEQVRSKSEVLIANMLIHYKIPYQYEKPLELPGVGTIYPDFTILDVKNRRELYWEHFGMMGNDDYLEKALRKITKYEQHQYYLGERLFISYETELQPLNMKVVEQNIKRIKERTQ
;
A
#
# COMPACT_ATOMS: atom_id res chain seq x y z
N MET A 1 -14.55 -14.73 36.34
CA MET A 1 -13.08 -14.69 36.60
C MET A 1 -12.75 -13.67 37.67
N SER A 2 -11.90 -14.03 38.61
CA SER A 2 -11.44 -13.07 39.62
C SER A 2 -10.56 -11.98 38.96
N PRO A 3 -10.55 -10.74 39.50
CA PRO A 3 -9.70 -9.67 38.99
C PRO A 3 -8.20 -10.04 38.92
N GLN A 4 -7.74 -10.91 39.78
CA GLN A 4 -6.36 -11.42 39.81
C GLN A 4 -6.06 -12.34 38.63
N ARG A 5 -7.03 -13.16 38.19
CA ARG A 5 -6.88 -14.00 37.00
C ARG A 5 -6.91 -13.19 35.70
N GLN A 6 -7.67 -12.11 35.67
CA GLN A 6 -7.70 -11.21 34.49
C GLN A 6 -6.37 -10.51 34.26
N LYS A 7 -5.61 -10.24 35.32
CA LYS A 7 -4.26 -9.62 35.22
C LYS A 7 -3.19 -10.59 34.74
N ILE A 8 -3.43 -11.91 34.83
CA ILE A 8 -2.46 -12.94 34.44
C ILE A 8 -2.66 -13.39 32.97
N VAL A 9 -3.83 -13.13 32.41
CA VAL A 9 -4.11 -13.44 31.01
C VAL A 9 -3.53 -12.34 30.13
N ILE A 10 -2.28 -12.51 29.73
CA ILE A 10 -1.63 -11.64 28.74
C ILE A 10 -2.13 -12.09 27.37
N PRO A 11 -2.76 -11.21 26.55
CA PRO A 11 -3.12 -11.56 25.19
C PRO A 11 -1.87 -12.02 24.42
N ILE A 12 -1.95 -13.17 23.76
CA ILE A 12 -0.87 -13.71 22.94
C ILE A 12 -0.62 -12.81 21.72
N GLU A 13 -1.66 -12.08 21.27
CA GLU A 13 -1.59 -11.16 20.14
C GLU A 13 -1.98 -9.74 20.57
N THR A 14 -1.28 -8.74 20.02
CA THR A 14 -1.65 -7.34 20.16
C THR A 14 -3.03 -7.10 19.55
N PRO A 15 -3.96 -6.39 20.21
CA PRO A 15 -5.23 -6.00 19.61
C PRO A 15 -5.03 -5.31 18.26
N ALA A 16 -5.96 -5.56 17.32
CA ALA A 16 -5.84 -5.07 15.94
C ALA A 16 -5.64 -3.56 15.86
N GLU A 17 -6.39 -2.79 16.63
CA GLU A 17 -6.30 -1.32 16.65
C GLU A 17 -4.92 -0.84 17.11
N GLN A 18 -4.38 -1.44 18.17
CA GLN A 18 -3.04 -1.11 18.67
C GLN A 18 -1.97 -1.50 17.66
N PHE A 19 -2.12 -2.66 17.01
CA PHE A 19 -1.20 -3.10 15.97
C PHE A 19 -1.17 -2.13 14.78
N ILE A 20 -2.33 -1.64 14.33
CA ILE A 20 -2.43 -0.65 13.26
C ILE A 20 -1.73 0.64 13.65
N GLU A 21 -1.97 1.15 14.86
CA GLU A 21 -1.35 2.38 15.34
C GLU A 21 0.18 2.26 15.43
N GLU A 22 0.68 1.16 16.00
CA GLU A 22 2.11 0.88 16.08
C GLU A 22 2.74 0.80 14.69
N TRP A 23 2.09 0.14 13.76
CA TRP A 23 2.55 0.05 12.38
C TRP A 23 2.63 1.41 11.71
N LYS A 24 1.63 2.27 11.89
CA LYS A 24 1.63 3.64 11.36
C LYS A 24 2.74 4.48 11.96
N GLU A 25 2.98 4.37 13.26
CA GLU A 25 4.06 5.10 13.94
C GLU A 25 5.46 4.67 13.46
N MET A 26 5.69 3.37 13.32
CA MET A 26 6.96 2.83 12.80
C MET A 26 7.25 3.26 11.36
N GLY A 27 6.21 3.51 10.56
CA GLY A 27 6.34 3.93 9.18
C GLY A 27 6.44 5.44 8.98
N LYS A 28 6.38 6.24 10.04
CA LYS A 28 6.60 7.69 9.95
C LYS A 28 8.06 7.98 9.66
N THR A 29 8.42 8.00 8.40
CA THR A 29 9.67 8.58 7.96
C THR A 29 9.46 10.07 7.76
N GLU A 30 10.44 10.89 8.17
CA GLU A 30 10.46 12.30 7.79
C GLU A 30 10.52 12.38 6.26
N ARG A 31 9.36 12.61 5.64
CA ARG A 31 9.33 12.91 4.23
C ARG A 31 10.05 14.23 4.01
N LYS A 32 11.08 14.23 3.19
CA LYS A 32 11.55 15.47 2.59
C LYS A 32 10.35 16.08 1.89
N LEU A 33 9.93 17.26 2.34
CA LEU A 33 9.00 18.09 1.60
C LEU A 33 9.62 18.32 0.22
N LEU A 34 9.10 17.63 -0.77
CA LEU A 34 9.52 17.83 -2.16
C LEU A 34 8.77 19.07 -2.63
N TYR A 35 9.44 20.20 -2.59
CA TYR A 35 8.89 21.50 -3.02
C TYR A 35 8.41 21.51 -4.49
N ASP A 36 8.86 20.53 -5.29
CA ASP A 36 8.51 20.39 -6.71
C ASP A 36 7.40 19.36 -6.97
N MET A 37 6.72 18.85 -5.92
CA MET A 37 5.61 17.92 -6.10
C MET A 37 4.34 18.66 -6.52
N PRO A 38 3.55 18.09 -7.48
CA PRO A 38 2.20 18.57 -7.74
C PRO A 38 1.36 18.59 -6.46
N GLU A 39 0.47 19.58 -6.36
CA GLU A 39 -0.42 19.74 -5.21
C GLU A 39 -1.65 18.82 -5.31
N TYR A 40 -1.46 17.50 -5.23
CA TYR A 40 -2.52 16.52 -5.15
C TYR A 40 -2.64 15.99 -3.73
N TYR A 41 -3.80 16.13 -3.14
CA TYR A 41 -4.05 15.75 -1.75
C TYR A 41 -5.16 14.71 -1.66
N THR A 42 -4.96 13.71 -0.80
CA THR A 42 -5.98 12.73 -0.44
C THR A 42 -6.98 13.31 0.55
N GLU A 43 -8.05 12.57 0.85
CA GLU A 43 -9.03 12.95 1.88
C GLU A 43 -8.40 13.07 3.29
N ASN A 44 -7.24 12.46 3.52
CA ASN A 44 -6.47 12.60 4.76
C ASN A 44 -5.40 13.71 4.69
N ASP A 45 -5.51 14.64 3.75
CA ASP A 45 -4.55 15.73 3.51
C ASP A 45 -3.13 15.25 3.25
N GLU A 46 -2.97 14.05 2.74
CA GLU A 46 -1.69 13.48 2.37
C GLU A 46 -1.35 13.85 0.93
N GLN A 47 -0.17 14.42 0.72
CA GLN A 47 0.30 14.80 -0.61
C GLN A 47 0.79 13.58 -1.39
N VAL A 48 0.27 13.41 -2.61
CA VAL A 48 0.66 12.34 -3.53
C VAL A 48 1.06 12.92 -4.89
N ARG A 49 1.65 12.11 -5.77
CA ARG A 49 2.28 12.58 -7.00
C ARG A 49 1.34 12.70 -8.19
N SER A 50 0.17 12.09 -8.16
CA SER A 50 -0.75 12.09 -9.31
C SER A 50 -2.22 12.04 -8.87
N LYS A 51 -3.11 12.42 -9.80
CA LYS A 51 -4.56 12.30 -9.59
C LYS A 51 -4.99 10.86 -9.40
N SER A 52 -4.40 9.92 -10.13
CA SER A 52 -4.70 8.50 -10.02
C SER A 52 -4.38 7.97 -8.63
N GLU A 53 -3.26 8.40 -8.05
CA GLU A 53 -2.90 8.04 -6.67
C GLU A 53 -3.87 8.62 -5.64
N VAL A 54 -4.40 9.84 -5.86
CA VAL A 54 -5.49 10.39 -5.02
C VAL A 54 -6.69 9.47 -5.05
N LEU A 55 -7.12 9.03 -6.23
CA LEU A 55 -8.30 8.17 -6.39
C LEU A 55 -8.10 6.82 -5.70
N ILE A 56 -6.93 6.22 -5.84
CA ILE A 56 -6.61 4.94 -5.19
C ILE A 56 -6.58 5.11 -3.68
N ALA A 57 -5.87 6.12 -3.18
CA ALA A 57 -5.79 6.41 -1.74
C ALA A 57 -7.16 6.66 -1.12
N ASN A 58 -7.99 7.48 -1.75
CA ASN A 58 -9.34 7.77 -1.27
C ASN A 58 -10.22 6.51 -1.24
N MET A 59 -10.03 5.59 -2.19
CA MET A 59 -10.74 4.31 -2.18
C MET A 59 -10.27 3.42 -1.01
N LEU A 60 -8.98 3.36 -0.74
CA LEU A 60 -8.44 2.66 0.44
C LEU A 60 -9.01 3.26 1.74
N ILE A 61 -9.07 4.58 1.85
CA ILE A 61 -9.66 5.28 2.99
C ILE A 61 -11.14 4.93 3.14
N HIS A 62 -11.89 4.97 2.05
CA HIS A 62 -13.32 4.65 2.03
C HIS A 62 -13.59 3.24 2.57
N TYR A 63 -12.79 2.26 2.19
CA TYR A 63 -12.90 0.89 2.66
C TYR A 63 -12.22 0.63 4.01
N LYS A 64 -11.67 1.67 4.64
CA LYS A 64 -10.98 1.58 5.95
C LYS A 64 -9.83 0.58 5.95
N ILE A 65 -9.08 0.55 4.85
CA ILE A 65 -7.88 -0.26 4.71
C ILE A 65 -6.67 0.56 5.16
N PRO A 66 -5.94 0.14 6.20
CA PRO A 66 -4.73 0.85 6.63
C PRO A 66 -3.66 0.80 5.54
N TYR A 67 -3.10 1.94 5.20
CA TYR A 67 -2.00 2.03 4.23
C TYR A 67 -1.02 3.13 4.60
N GLN A 68 0.16 3.05 4.01
CA GLN A 68 1.15 4.13 4.03
C GLN A 68 1.63 4.39 2.59
N TYR A 69 1.76 5.65 2.26
CA TYR A 69 2.23 6.11 0.96
C TYR A 69 3.75 6.17 0.92
N GLU A 70 4.36 5.58 -0.11
CA GLU A 70 5.82 5.57 -0.34
C GLU A 70 6.64 5.09 0.87
N LYS A 71 6.13 4.12 1.61
CA LYS A 71 6.89 3.48 2.69
C LYS A 71 8.06 2.69 2.10
N PRO A 72 9.30 2.87 2.60
CA PRO A 72 10.45 2.12 2.08
C PRO A 72 10.30 0.62 2.33
N LEU A 73 10.68 -0.17 1.32
CA LEU A 73 10.74 -1.62 1.36
C LEU A 73 12.14 -2.07 0.98
N GLU A 74 12.79 -2.80 1.87
CA GLU A 74 14.09 -3.42 1.59
C GLU A 74 13.91 -4.75 0.86
N LEU A 75 14.47 -4.88 -0.34
CA LEU A 75 14.52 -6.15 -1.08
C LEU A 75 15.95 -6.67 -1.09
N PRO A 76 16.22 -7.85 -0.49
CA PRO A 76 17.55 -8.44 -0.49
C PRO A 76 18.13 -8.57 -1.91
N GLY A 77 19.35 -8.07 -2.11
CA GLY A 77 20.01 -8.09 -3.41
C GLY A 77 19.58 -7.00 -4.41
N VAL A 78 18.58 -6.22 -4.07
CA VAL A 78 18.08 -5.10 -4.89
C VAL A 78 18.32 -3.75 -4.22
N GLY A 79 18.07 -3.65 -2.91
CA GLY A 79 18.13 -2.43 -2.14
C GLY A 79 16.74 -1.92 -1.74
N THR A 80 16.67 -0.63 -1.42
CA THR A 80 15.42 0.01 -1.01
C THR A 80 14.57 0.39 -2.22
N ILE A 81 13.31 -0.03 -2.21
CA ILE A 81 12.30 0.45 -3.17
C ILE A 81 11.16 1.13 -2.41
N TYR A 82 10.36 1.91 -3.12
CA TYR A 82 9.26 2.69 -2.55
C TYR A 82 7.96 2.33 -3.27
N PRO A 83 7.23 1.29 -2.81
CA PRO A 83 5.91 1.02 -3.35
C PRO A 83 5.01 2.27 -3.22
N ASP A 84 4.14 2.52 -4.18
CA ASP A 84 3.23 3.66 -4.08
C ASP A 84 2.39 3.56 -2.81
N PHE A 85 1.84 2.39 -2.55
CA PHE A 85 1.11 2.12 -1.31
C PHE A 85 1.58 0.83 -0.67
N THR A 86 1.86 0.88 0.62
CA THR A 86 2.03 -0.30 1.45
C THR A 86 0.78 -0.47 2.28
N ILE A 87 0.12 -1.60 2.13
CA ILE A 87 -1.17 -1.92 2.74
C ILE A 87 -0.96 -2.90 3.88
N LEU A 88 -1.59 -2.65 5.02
CA LEU A 88 -1.50 -3.57 6.14
C LEU A 88 -2.57 -4.67 6.05
N ASP A 89 -2.12 -5.91 5.95
CA ASP A 89 -2.94 -7.08 6.15
C ASP A 89 -3.02 -7.36 7.66
N VAL A 90 -4.04 -6.81 8.31
CA VAL A 90 -4.20 -6.88 9.77
C VAL A 90 -4.40 -8.32 10.22
N LYS A 91 -5.18 -9.10 9.49
CA LYS A 91 -5.48 -10.50 9.82
C LYS A 91 -4.23 -11.37 9.88
N ASN A 92 -3.36 -11.24 8.89
CA ASN A 92 -2.14 -12.05 8.76
C ASN A 92 -0.87 -11.36 9.28
N ARG A 93 -1.01 -10.15 9.82
CA ARG A 93 0.10 -9.36 10.38
C ARG A 93 1.26 -9.19 9.40
N ARG A 94 0.93 -8.84 8.15
CA ARG A 94 1.90 -8.67 7.05
C ARG A 94 1.55 -7.48 6.18
N GLU A 95 2.45 -7.12 5.26
CA GLU A 95 2.27 -6.03 4.33
C GLU A 95 1.96 -6.55 2.93
N LEU A 96 1.07 -5.84 2.23
CA LEU A 96 0.79 -5.98 0.81
C LEU A 96 1.24 -4.70 0.11
N TYR A 97 1.53 -4.79 -1.18
CA TYR A 97 2.06 -3.65 -1.94
C TYR A 97 1.18 -3.35 -3.14
N TRP A 98 1.04 -2.07 -3.44
CA TRP A 98 0.32 -1.59 -4.61
C TRP A 98 1.20 -0.61 -5.38
N GLU A 99 1.33 -0.86 -6.68
CA GLU A 99 2.02 0.03 -7.62
C GLU A 99 1.03 0.55 -8.66
N HIS A 100 1.06 1.84 -8.89
CA HIS A 100 0.31 2.46 -9.97
C HIS A 100 1.26 2.85 -11.11
N PHE A 101 1.05 2.32 -12.29
CA PHE A 101 1.85 2.59 -13.47
C PHE A 101 1.12 3.56 -14.40
N GLY A 102 1.46 4.83 -14.33
CA GLY A 102 0.72 5.92 -14.98
C GLY A 102 1.07 6.18 -16.45
N MET A 103 2.11 5.56 -17.00
CA MET A 103 2.62 5.85 -18.33
C MET A 103 2.94 4.59 -19.13
N MET A 104 2.08 3.59 -19.08
CA MET A 104 2.31 2.29 -19.73
C MET A 104 2.30 2.34 -21.26
N GLY A 105 1.87 3.45 -21.85
CA GLY A 105 2.02 3.69 -23.29
C GLY A 105 3.41 4.13 -23.74
N ASN A 106 4.30 4.44 -22.81
CA ASN A 106 5.70 4.79 -23.10
C ASN A 106 6.56 3.52 -22.98
N ASP A 107 7.30 3.17 -24.03
CA ASP A 107 8.06 1.93 -24.11
C ASP A 107 9.13 1.81 -23.00
N ASP A 108 9.87 2.85 -22.74
CA ASP A 108 10.91 2.85 -21.71
C ASP A 108 10.30 2.70 -20.31
N TYR A 109 9.21 3.39 -20.04
CA TYR A 109 8.46 3.27 -18.79
C TYR A 109 7.91 1.87 -18.60
N LEU A 110 7.30 1.29 -19.65
CA LEU A 110 6.78 -0.06 -19.65
C LEU A 110 7.86 -1.09 -19.29
N GLU A 111 9.04 -0.99 -19.90
CA GLU A 111 10.17 -1.86 -19.61
C GLU A 111 10.58 -1.79 -18.12
N LYS A 112 10.65 -0.59 -17.57
CA LYS A 112 10.97 -0.40 -16.14
C LYS A 112 9.88 -0.96 -15.23
N ALA A 113 8.60 -0.78 -15.60
CA ALA A 113 7.47 -1.32 -14.85
C ALA A 113 7.52 -2.84 -14.81
N LEU A 114 7.75 -3.50 -15.95
CA LEU A 114 7.88 -4.95 -16.02
C LEU A 114 9.06 -5.48 -15.19
N ARG A 115 10.21 -4.80 -15.22
CA ARG A 115 11.36 -5.16 -14.38
C ARG A 115 11.03 -5.03 -12.89
N LYS A 116 10.30 -4.00 -12.50
CA LYS A 116 9.88 -3.79 -11.11
C LYS A 116 8.96 -4.91 -10.65
N ILE A 117 7.97 -5.28 -11.45
CA ILE A 117 7.08 -6.41 -11.18
C ILE A 117 7.88 -7.70 -11.01
N THR A 118 8.83 -7.96 -11.92
CA THR A 118 9.71 -9.14 -11.84
C THR A 118 10.49 -9.18 -10.53
N LYS A 119 11.02 -8.05 -10.08
CA LYS A 119 11.73 -7.95 -8.80
C LYS A 119 10.85 -8.33 -7.61
N TYR A 120 9.60 -7.85 -7.60
CA TYR A 120 8.63 -8.25 -6.59
C TYR A 120 8.39 -9.76 -6.60
N GLU A 121 8.16 -10.34 -7.78
CA GLU A 121 7.87 -11.78 -7.93
C GLU A 121 9.06 -12.64 -7.52
N GLN A 122 10.29 -12.22 -7.82
CA GLN A 122 11.51 -12.89 -7.38
C GLN A 122 11.67 -12.92 -5.85
N HIS A 123 10.99 -12.02 -5.15
CA HIS A 123 10.95 -11.94 -3.69
C HIS A 123 9.64 -12.50 -3.11
N GLN A 124 8.91 -13.31 -3.89
CA GLN A 124 7.65 -13.97 -3.51
C GLN A 124 6.47 -13.00 -3.24
N TYR A 125 6.55 -11.79 -3.77
CA TYR A 125 5.41 -10.87 -3.79
C TYR A 125 4.69 -11.00 -5.13
N TYR A 126 3.79 -11.99 -5.23
CA TYR A 126 3.13 -12.33 -6.48
C TYR A 126 1.90 -11.46 -6.74
N LEU A 127 1.68 -11.17 -8.03
CA LEU A 127 0.50 -10.44 -8.50
C LEU A 127 -0.80 -11.10 -8.05
N GLY A 128 -1.69 -10.31 -7.48
CA GLY A 128 -2.97 -10.76 -6.97
C GLY A 128 -2.91 -11.42 -5.60
N GLU A 129 -1.74 -11.64 -5.05
CA GLU A 129 -1.51 -12.22 -3.72
C GLU A 129 -1.00 -11.18 -2.74
N ARG A 130 0.22 -10.70 -2.91
CA ARG A 130 0.82 -9.65 -2.08
C ARG A 130 1.24 -8.41 -2.85
N LEU A 131 1.12 -8.45 -4.16
CA LEU A 131 1.35 -7.31 -5.06
C LEU A 131 0.08 -7.05 -5.86
N PHE A 132 -0.37 -5.80 -5.84
CA PHE A 132 -1.48 -5.31 -6.65
C PHE A 132 -0.97 -4.20 -7.54
N ILE A 133 -1.47 -4.13 -8.75
CA ILE A 133 -1.10 -3.07 -9.69
C ILE A 133 -2.35 -2.42 -10.28
N SER A 134 -2.20 -1.17 -10.65
CA SER A 134 -3.09 -0.45 -11.54
C SER A 134 -2.26 0.24 -12.60
N TYR A 135 -2.85 0.51 -13.73
CA TYR A 135 -2.12 1.12 -14.83
C TYR A 135 -3.02 1.98 -15.70
N GLU A 136 -2.41 2.84 -16.46
CA GLU A 136 -3.08 3.68 -17.44
C GLU A 136 -2.13 4.04 -18.58
N THR A 137 -2.72 4.40 -19.71
CA THR A 137 -2.03 4.96 -20.87
C THR A 137 -2.73 6.26 -21.25
N GLU A 138 -2.19 7.01 -22.22
CA GLU A 138 -2.85 8.21 -22.73
C GLU A 138 -4.23 7.92 -23.33
N LEU A 139 -4.40 6.73 -23.93
CA LEU A 139 -5.65 6.30 -24.59
C LEU A 139 -6.58 5.52 -23.65
N GLN A 140 -6.07 4.98 -22.57
CA GLN A 140 -6.83 4.16 -21.63
C GLN A 140 -6.62 4.69 -20.21
N PRO A 141 -7.59 5.46 -19.69
CA PRO A 141 -7.52 6.00 -18.34
C PRO A 141 -7.62 4.92 -17.27
N LEU A 142 -7.25 5.26 -16.05
CA LEU A 142 -7.38 4.38 -14.89
C LEU A 142 -8.83 3.86 -14.77
N ASN A 143 -8.95 2.54 -14.69
CA ASN A 143 -10.25 1.88 -14.51
C ASN A 143 -10.58 1.76 -13.02
N MET A 144 -11.37 2.69 -12.50
CA MET A 144 -11.73 2.71 -11.08
C MET A 144 -12.61 1.53 -10.65
N LYS A 145 -13.35 0.90 -11.57
CA LYS A 145 -14.10 -0.31 -11.24
C LYS A 145 -13.18 -1.47 -10.91
N VAL A 146 -12.09 -1.62 -11.68
CA VAL A 146 -11.07 -2.65 -11.43
C VAL A 146 -10.31 -2.35 -10.13
N VAL A 147 -9.96 -1.09 -9.89
CA VAL A 147 -9.34 -0.66 -8.62
C VAL A 147 -10.23 -1.04 -7.44
N GLU A 148 -11.51 -0.69 -7.50
CA GLU A 148 -12.46 -1.00 -6.43
C GLU A 148 -12.61 -2.50 -6.22
N GLN A 149 -12.70 -3.30 -7.29
CA GLN A 149 -12.78 -4.76 -7.17
C GLN A 149 -11.57 -5.35 -6.45
N ASN A 150 -10.37 -4.88 -6.78
CA ASN A 150 -9.14 -5.32 -6.10
C ASN A 150 -9.13 -4.90 -4.63
N ILE A 151 -9.57 -3.68 -4.33
CA ILE A 151 -9.63 -3.18 -2.95
C ILE A 151 -10.66 -3.96 -2.13
N LYS A 152 -11.82 -4.29 -2.70
CA LYS A 152 -12.81 -5.17 -2.04
C LYS A 152 -12.23 -6.55 -1.72
N ARG A 153 -11.50 -7.13 -2.66
CA ARG A 153 -10.82 -8.42 -2.44
C ARG A 153 -9.78 -8.33 -1.32
N ILE A 154 -9.01 -7.25 -1.30
CA ILE A 154 -8.06 -6.99 -0.21
C ILE A 154 -8.80 -6.90 1.11
N LYS A 155 -9.88 -6.14 1.16
CA LYS A 155 -10.70 -5.96 2.38
C LYS A 155 -11.20 -7.29 2.94
N GLU A 156 -11.72 -8.17 2.08
CA GLU A 156 -12.21 -9.49 2.48
C GLU A 156 -11.10 -10.38 3.03
N ARG A 157 -9.90 -10.32 2.45
CA ARG A 157 -8.76 -11.16 2.81
C ARG A 157 -8.00 -10.69 4.04
N THR A 158 -8.10 -9.40 4.39
CA THR A 158 -7.28 -8.75 5.43
C THR A 158 -8.06 -8.48 6.72
N GLN A 159 -9.29 -8.90 6.79
CA GLN A 159 -10.16 -8.65 7.97
C GLN A 159 -10.68 -9.89 8.65
#